data_22676cccea9ec7ef98d8c31dcc3034c9
#
_entry.id   22676cccea9ec7ef98d8c31dcc3034c9
#
_cell.length_a   1.000
_cell.length_b   1.000
_cell.length_c   1.000
_cell.angle_alpha   90.00
_cell.angle_beta   90.00
_cell.angle_gamma   90.00
#
_symmetry.space_group_name_H-M   'P 1'
#
loop_
_entity.id
_entity.type
_entity.pdbx_description
1 polymer ?
#
loop_
_entity_poly.entity_id
_entity_poly.type
_entity_poly.pdbx_seq_one_letter_code
_entity_poly.pdbx_strand_id
1 'polypeptide(L)'
;LDTNIASDITKWFTVKGSIKYIRNVSDTEHGQPWMGNFLLVPSIMVAQQSNGEWGSIAGGKQATQSFITGNPLRALSNKNWSKSKTEETMYDLGFDIKPVKGLVISGQGVFRGQEYKGKSYTALQDEVKTFETGTPIGGTGTYTNSMSMNWSSVTRMLYTGTIKYDWSNSIHNITALAGTSYEHYKYEALSAGRKNFPSDALEDLNGGSNAGKDLSNGGGMTEYKILSYFGRINYSLMDRYLLEANIRADASSRFYKDNRWGYFPSFSAGWRISQEEFMKNISWINNLKIRASWGTLGNINNVGNYDYFQNYNLGSDYNFNDEAVKGILESKPANLGLGWETVALTDFGVDIDLFDNKLSIVADYYIKNTSDILLGYNVPVETGIWSAPSQNIGKVKNTGFEMALTYRGNVGDLKYTVTGNIATNKNKVVDLAGSDDIISNGGGKIRFLFREGETIGSFY
;
A
#
# COMPACT_ATOMS: atom_id res chain seq x y z
N LEU A 1 22.29 0.08 9.90
CA LEU A 1 22.75 1.20 10.70
C LEU A 1 21.59 2.14 10.95
N ASP A 2 21.40 2.54 12.20
CA ASP A 2 20.42 3.55 12.60
C ASP A 2 21.06 4.41 13.69
N THR A 3 21.16 5.71 13.45
CA THR A 3 21.82 6.65 14.37
C THR A 3 20.99 7.92 14.45
N ASN A 4 20.66 8.32 15.68
CA ASN A 4 19.92 9.55 15.96
C ASN A 4 20.76 10.43 16.87
N ILE A 5 20.84 11.70 16.54
CA ILE A 5 21.57 12.73 17.32
C ILE A 5 20.63 13.91 17.53
N ALA A 6 20.57 14.39 18.76
CA ALA A 6 19.95 15.66 19.09
C ALA A 6 20.89 16.45 19.97
N SER A 7 21.12 17.73 19.67
CA SER A 7 22.02 18.61 20.41
C SER A 7 21.38 19.97 20.63
N ASP A 8 21.35 20.39 21.87
CA ASP A 8 20.97 21.74 22.25
C ASP A 8 22.19 22.65 22.10
N ILE A 9 22.25 23.36 20.97
CA ILE A 9 23.35 24.32 20.68
C ILE A 9 23.27 25.50 21.64
N THR A 10 22.04 25.91 21.95
CA THR A 10 21.74 26.93 22.96
C THR A 10 20.44 26.55 23.68
N LYS A 11 20.05 27.30 24.73
CA LYS A 11 18.77 27.11 25.43
C LYS A 11 17.53 27.31 24.53
N TRP A 12 17.70 27.99 23.41
CA TRP A 12 16.63 28.32 22.49
C TRP A 12 16.77 27.64 21.11
N PHE A 13 17.88 26.93 20.85
CA PHE A 13 18.14 26.30 19.55
C PHE A 13 18.64 24.86 19.70
N THR A 14 17.86 23.93 19.17
CA THR A 14 18.17 22.49 19.13
C THR A 14 18.31 22.03 17.67
N VAL A 15 19.35 21.26 17.36
CA VAL A 15 19.53 20.59 16.07
C VAL A 15 19.33 19.10 16.26
N LYS A 16 18.66 18.47 15.28
CA LYS A 16 18.36 17.04 15.25
C LYS A 16 18.85 16.45 13.94
N GLY A 17 19.36 15.24 13.99
CA GLY A 17 19.75 14.52 12.80
C GLY A 17 19.63 13.03 12.99
N SER A 18 19.19 12.32 11.97
CA SER A 18 19.27 10.87 11.93
C SER A 18 19.73 10.36 10.57
N ILE A 19 20.44 9.24 10.60
CA ILE A 19 20.86 8.51 9.41
C ILE A 19 20.43 7.07 9.60
N LYS A 20 19.68 6.55 8.64
CA LYS A 20 19.31 5.16 8.58
C LYS A 20 19.78 4.55 7.26
N TYR A 21 20.46 3.43 7.35
CA TYR A 21 20.89 2.65 6.19
C TYR A 21 20.45 1.20 6.36
N ILE A 22 19.76 0.69 5.37
CA ILE A 22 19.31 -0.70 5.29
C ILE A 22 19.84 -1.29 4.00
N ARG A 23 20.41 -2.47 4.08
CA ARG A 23 20.84 -3.25 2.92
C ARG A 23 20.25 -4.64 3.01
N ASN A 24 19.49 -5.00 2.01
CA ASN A 24 18.94 -6.34 1.83
C ASN A 24 19.59 -6.96 0.60
N VAL A 25 20.12 -8.15 0.77
CA VAL A 25 20.67 -8.96 -0.32
C VAL A 25 19.91 -10.27 -0.34
N SER A 26 19.43 -10.64 -1.52
CA SER A 26 18.83 -11.94 -1.76
C SER A 26 19.62 -12.63 -2.86
N ASP A 27 20.07 -13.83 -2.57
CA ASP A 27 20.72 -14.72 -3.51
C ASP A 27 19.96 -16.04 -3.50
N THR A 28 19.36 -16.36 -4.62
CA THR A 28 18.57 -17.57 -4.80
C THR A 28 19.23 -18.39 -5.90
N GLU A 29 19.90 -19.44 -5.49
CA GLU A 29 20.44 -20.47 -6.38
C GLU A 29 19.38 -21.57 -6.50
N HIS A 30 19.14 -22.03 -7.72
CA HIS A 30 18.13 -23.03 -8.08
C HIS A 30 16.68 -22.50 -8.09
N GLY A 31 15.82 -23.25 -8.78
CA GLY A 31 14.39 -22.99 -8.80
C GLY A 31 13.79 -23.15 -7.42
N GLN A 32 12.98 -22.20 -6.99
CA GLN A 32 12.21 -22.33 -5.75
C GLN A 32 10.81 -22.85 -6.08
N PRO A 33 10.45 -24.08 -5.68
CA PRO A 33 9.09 -24.52 -5.82
C PRO A 33 8.17 -23.68 -4.92
N TRP A 34 7.06 -23.20 -5.48
CA TRP A 34 6.04 -22.57 -4.69
C TRP A 34 5.48 -23.55 -3.65
N MET A 35 5.20 -23.08 -2.43
CA MET A 35 4.70 -23.94 -1.34
C MET A 35 3.48 -24.78 -1.76
N GLY A 36 2.61 -24.24 -2.60
CA GLY A 36 1.50 -24.97 -3.18
C GLY A 36 1.91 -26.21 -3.98
N ASN A 37 3.10 -26.20 -4.59
CA ASN A 37 3.58 -27.39 -5.30
C ASN A 37 3.80 -28.59 -4.35
N PHE A 38 4.18 -28.34 -3.11
CA PHE A 38 4.30 -29.42 -2.10
C PHE A 38 2.93 -29.85 -1.57
N LEU A 39 2.00 -28.92 -1.38
CA LEU A 39 0.68 -29.19 -0.82
C LEU A 39 -0.29 -29.83 -1.84
N LEU A 40 -0.10 -29.55 -3.12
CA LEU A 40 -0.97 -29.98 -4.20
C LEU A 40 -0.46 -31.20 -4.96
N VAL A 41 0.72 -31.74 -4.60
CA VAL A 41 1.24 -32.96 -5.22
C VAL A 41 0.36 -34.16 -4.84
N PRO A 42 -0.29 -34.82 -5.81
CA PRO A 42 -1.04 -36.03 -5.54
C PRO A 42 -0.12 -37.16 -5.06
N SER A 43 -0.58 -37.99 -4.11
CA SER A 43 0.19 -39.12 -3.57
C SER A 43 0.59 -40.18 -4.62
N ILE A 44 -0.07 -40.20 -5.77
CA ILE A 44 0.20 -41.07 -6.91
C ILE A 44 1.34 -40.55 -7.81
N MET A 45 1.79 -39.33 -7.60
CA MET A 45 2.86 -38.72 -8.40
C MET A 45 4.22 -39.15 -7.85
N VAL A 46 4.99 -39.87 -8.64
CA VAL A 46 6.39 -40.18 -8.31
C VAL A 46 7.27 -38.98 -8.65
N ALA A 47 8.24 -38.66 -7.81
CA ALA A 47 9.16 -37.54 -8.04
C ALA A 47 10.05 -37.77 -9.26
N GLN A 48 10.55 -39.01 -9.42
CA GLN A 48 11.37 -39.42 -10.55
C GLN A 48 10.99 -40.87 -10.92
N GLN A 49 10.93 -41.15 -12.20
CA GLN A 49 10.63 -42.49 -12.74
C GLN A 49 11.85 -43.41 -12.66
N SER A 50 11.65 -44.73 -12.81
CA SER A 50 12.72 -45.72 -12.74
C SER A 50 13.79 -45.58 -13.83
N ASN A 51 13.44 -44.93 -14.95
CA ASN A 51 14.35 -44.60 -16.06
C ASN A 51 15.12 -43.30 -15.86
N GLY A 52 14.93 -42.60 -14.73
CA GLY A 52 15.58 -41.32 -14.42
C GLY A 52 14.84 -40.08 -14.92
N GLU A 53 13.75 -40.25 -15.67
CA GLU A 53 12.93 -39.13 -16.13
C GLU A 53 12.08 -38.56 -14.99
N TRP A 54 11.67 -37.27 -15.12
CA TRP A 54 10.83 -36.62 -14.11
C TRP A 54 9.44 -37.25 -14.05
N GLY A 55 8.98 -37.49 -12.83
CA GLY A 55 7.64 -38.04 -12.61
C GLY A 55 6.56 -37.08 -13.07
N SER A 56 5.53 -37.63 -13.68
CA SER A 56 4.30 -36.93 -14.03
C SER A 56 3.11 -37.86 -13.75
N ILE A 57 1.93 -37.26 -13.53
CA ILE A 57 0.68 -38.02 -13.43
C ILE A 57 0.01 -38.24 -14.80
N ALA A 58 0.65 -37.76 -15.84
CA ALA A 58 0.10 -37.85 -17.17
C ALA A 58 0.37 -39.21 -17.80
N GLY A 59 -0.63 -40.08 -17.80
CA GLY A 59 -0.76 -41.20 -18.70
C GLY A 59 -1.65 -40.81 -19.87
N GLY A 60 -1.13 -40.85 -21.12
CA GLY A 60 -1.92 -40.68 -22.32
C GLY A 60 -2.32 -39.25 -22.69
N LYS A 61 -3.28 -39.13 -23.62
CA LYS A 61 -3.67 -37.88 -24.31
C LYS A 61 -4.37 -36.78 -23.48
N GLN A 62 -4.60 -37.02 -22.18
CA GLN A 62 -5.41 -36.10 -21.32
C GLN A 62 -4.63 -35.51 -20.16
N ALA A 63 -3.34 -35.41 -20.24
CA ALA A 63 -2.54 -34.77 -19.22
C ALA A 63 -2.85 -33.26 -19.16
N THR A 64 -3.55 -32.82 -18.11
CA THR A 64 -3.69 -31.41 -17.84
C THR A 64 -2.35 -30.87 -17.31
N GLN A 65 -1.80 -29.87 -17.96
CA GLN A 65 -0.48 -29.28 -17.69
C GLN A 65 -0.26 -28.86 -16.23
N SER A 66 -1.32 -28.53 -15.49
CA SER A 66 -1.24 -27.99 -14.13
C SER A 66 -0.65 -28.96 -13.10
N PHE A 67 -0.74 -30.27 -13.30
CA PHE A 67 -0.17 -31.25 -12.36
C PHE A 67 1.26 -31.66 -12.72
N ILE A 68 1.68 -31.44 -13.96
CA ILE A 68 3.00 -31.86 -14.47
C ILE A 68 4.07 -30.85 -14.07
N THR A 69 3.73 -29.57 -14.08
CA THR A 69 4.64 -28.48 -13.72
C THR A 69 4.88 -28.38 -12.21
N GLY A 70 4.07 -29.08 -11.40
CA GLY A 70 4.11 -29.03 -9.95
C GLY A 70 5.12 -29.94 -9.26
N ASN A 71 5.97 -30.69 -9.99
CA ASN A 71 6.97 -31.58 -9.36
C ASN A 71 8.02 -30.75 -8.59
N PRO A 72 8.02 -30.78 -7.23
CA PRO A 72 8.91 -29.94 -6.43
C PRO A 72 10.38 -30.30 -6.62
N LEU A 73 10.69 -31.59 -6.82
CA LEU A 73 12.05 -32.03 -7.01
C LEU A 73 12.64 -31.55 -8.33
N ARG A 74 11.82 -31.57 -9.40
CA ARG A 74 12.20 -31.00 -10.68
C ARG A 74 12.42 -29.47 -10.60
N ALA A 75 11.58 -28.76 -9.85
CA ALA A 75 11.76 -27.33 -9.60
C ALA A 75 13.07 -27.02 -8.87
N LEU A 76 13.43 -27.84 -7.86
CA LEU A 76 14.71 -27.72 -7.14
C LEU A 76 15.93 -28.07 -8.01
N SER A 77 15.80 -28.92 -9.01
CA SER A 77 16.89 -29.26 -9.91
C SER A 77 17.16 -28.21 -10.99
N ASN A 78 16.29 -27.21 -11.11
CA ASN A 78 16.43 -26.14 -12.10
C ASN A 78 17.64 -25.27 -11.76
N LYS A 79 18.44 -24.93 -12.77
CA LYS A 79 19.63 -24.08 -12.65
C LYS A 79 19.32 -22.59 -12.74
N ASN A 80 18.06 -22.20 -12.58
CA ASN A 80 17.68 -20.78 -12.51
C ASN A 80 18.29 -20.15 -11.26
N TRP A 81 18.72 -18.92 -11.38
CA TRP A 81 19.18 -18.16 -10.25
C TRP A 81 18.69 -16.70 -10.31
N SER A 82 18.60 -16.07 -9.16
CA SER A 82 18.24 -14.67 -9.01
C SER A 82 19.04 -14.04 -7.88
N LYS A 83 19.76 -12.98 -8.20
CA LYS A 83 20.55 -12.21 -7.25
C LYS A 83 19.99 -10.79 -7.21
N SER A 84 19.67 -10.29 -6.04
CA SER A 84 19.18 -8.91 -5.91
C SER A 84 19.74 -8.21 -4.69
N LYS A 85 19.84 -6.91 -4.79
CA LYS A 85 20.30 -6.01 -3.75
C LYS A 85 19.40 -4.81 -3.69
N THR A 86 18.88 -4.52 -2.49
CA THR A 86 18.15 -3.31 -2.21
C THR A 86 18.93 -2.53 -1.14
N GLU A 87 19.25 -1.29 -1.43
CA GLU A 87 19.87 -0.35 -0.50
C GLU A 87 18.91 0.81 -0.26
N GLU A 88 18.64 1.07 1.01
CA GLU A 88 17.83 2.20 1.43
C GLU A 88 18.63 3.10 2.34
N THR A 89 18.66 4.38 2.03
CA THR A 89 19.29 5.41 2.84
C THR A 89 18.26 6.47 3.19
N MET A 90 18.19 6.84 4.46
CA MET A 90 17.34 7.94 4.92
C MET A 90 18.19 8.91 5.72
N TYR A 91 18.12 10.18 5.37
CA TYR A 91 18.67 11.31 6.12
C TYR A 91 17.50 12.14 6.61
N ASP A 92 17.50 12.45 7.89
CA ASP A 92 16.53 13.34 8.52
C ASP A 92 17.30 14.43 9.25
N LEU A 93 17.10 15.66 8.87
CA LEU A 93 17.71 16.83 9.47
C LEU A 93 16.62 17.79 9.93
N GLY A 94 16.70 18.22 11.17
CA GLY A 94 15.71 19.13 11.73
C GLY A 94 16.31 20.10 12.74
N PHE A 95 15.53 21.12 13.03
CA PHE A 95 15.84 22.09 14.06
C PHE A 95 14.58 22.54 14.79
N ASP A 96 14.76 22.94 16.04
CA ASP A 96 13.76 23.64 16.84
C ASP A 96 14.34 24.98 17.31
N ILE A 97 13.58 26.05 17.14
CA ILE A 97 13.88 27.39 17.68
C ILE A 97 12.79 27.73 18.70
N LYS A 98 13.20 28.07 19.93
CA LYS A 98 12.34 28.42 21.07
C LYS A 98 12.58 29.90 21.46
N PRO A 99 12.07 30.88 20.68
CA PRO A 99 12.42 32.29 20.87
C PRO A 99 11.85 32.89 22.14
N VAL A 100 10.67 32.40 22.56
CA VAL A 100 9.98 32.81 23.79
C VAL A 100 9.30 31.60 24.43
N LYS A 101 8.94 31.70 25.70
CA LYS A 101 8.24 30.64 26.42
C LYS A 101 6.95 30.25 25.69
N GLY A 102 6.76 28.98 25.46
CA GLY A 102 5.58 28.41 24.80
C GLY A 102 5.65 28.40 23.27
N LEU A 103 6.51 29.17 22.60
CA LEU A 103 6.64 29.21 21.15
C LEU A 103 7.79 28.31 20.66
N VAL A 104 7.46 27.40 19.74
CA VAL A 104 8.44 26.53 19.07
C VAL A 104 8.24 26.65 17.56
N ILE A 105 9.33 26.97 16.86
CA ILE A 105 9.40 26.98 15.39
C ILE A 105 10.29 25.83 14.99
N SER A 106 9.76 24.87 14.22
CA SER A 106 10.48 23.68 13.79
C SER A 106 10.58 23.62 12.27
N GLY A 107 11.73 23.18 11.78
CA GLY A 107 11.96 22.83 10.40
C GLY A 107 12.55 21.43 10.31
N GLN A 108 12.11 20.64 9.34
CA GLN A 108 12.60 19.27 9.11
C GLN A 108 12.70 19.01 7.61
N GLY A 109 13.77 18.36 7.20
CA GLY A 109 13.99 17.84 5.86
C GLY A 109 14.35 16.36 5.91
N VAL A 110 13.54 15.53 5.26
CA VAL A 110 13.77 14.08 5.14
C VAL A 110 14.07 13.76 3.70
N PHE A 111 15.20 13.11 3.47
CA PHE A 111 15.55 12.48 2.21
C PHE A 111 15.55 10.96 2.39
N ARG A 112 14.82 10.24 1.53
CA ARG A 112 14.84 8.78 1.44
C ARG A 112 15.19 8.38 0.01
N GLY A 113 16.30 7.68 -0.15
CA GLY A 113 16.73 7.05 -1.38
C GLY A 113 16.64 5.52 -1.25
N GLN A 114 16.07 4.86 -2.24
CA GLN A 114 16.10 3.40 -2.34
C GLN A 114 16.59 3.01 -3.72
N GLU A 115 17.62 2.18 -3.78
CA GLU A 115 18.14 1.62 -5.02
C GLU A 115 17.95 0.11 -5.01
N TYR A 116 17.38 -0.42 -6.08
CA TYR A 116 17.25 -1.84 -6.33
C TYR A 116 18.08 -2.24 -7.54
N LYS A 117 18.87 -3.30 -7.40
CA LYS A 117 19.59 -3.97 -8.49
C LYS A 117 19.26 -5.46 -8.45
N GLY A 118 18.69 -5.94 -9.53
CA GLY A 118 18.35 -7.35 -9.70
C GLY A 118 19.01 -7.93 -10.94
N LYS A 119 19.42 -9.18 -10.85
CA LYS A 119 19.95 -9.96 -11.96
C LYS A 119 19.39 -11.38 -11.84
N SER A 120 18.80 -11.89 -12.90
CA SER A 120 18.22 -13.23 -12.92
C SER A 120 18.57 -13.97 -14.20
N TYR A 121 18.73 -15.26 -14.08
CA TYR A 121 18.99 -16.16 -15.17
C TYR A 121 17.95 -17.28 -15.21
N THR A 122 17.43 -17.54 -16.37
CA THR A 122 16.54 -18.67 -16.66
C THR A 122 17.30 -19.67 -17.51
N ALA A 123 17.54 -20.85 -16.97
CA ALA A 123 18.26 -21.92 -17.64
C ALA A 123 17.35 -22.72 -18.58
N LEU A 124 17.95 -23.43 -19.54
CA LEU A 124 17.26 -24.45 -20.31
C LEU A 124 16.75 -25.56 -19.38
N GLN A 125 15.58 -26.09 -19.67
CA GLN A 125 15.03 -27.23 -18.96
C GLN A 125 14.30 -28.16 -19.93
N ASP A 126 14.66 -29.42 -19.95
CA ASP A 126 14.03 -30.42 -20.81
C ASP A 126 12.55 -30.60 -20.46
N GLU A 127 11.75 -30.97 -21.44
CA GLU A 127 10.35 -31.34 -21.22
C GLU A 127 10.22 -32.57 -20.33
N VAL A 128 9.16 -32.60 -19.56
CA VAL A 128 8.71 -33.83 -18.89
C VAL A 128 8.18 -34.80 -19.95
N LYS A 129 8.51 -36.07 -19.84
CA LYS A 129 8.05 -37.09 -20.77
C LYS A 129 7.01 -38.01 -20.13
N THR A 130 6.12 -38.55 -20.95
CA THR A 130 5.17 -39.60 -20.49
C THR A 130 5.93 -40.86 -20.16
N PHE A 131 5.49 -41.56 -19.13
CA PHE A 131 6.17 -42.82 -18.68
C PHE A 131 6.07 -43.94 -19.73
N GLU A 132 4.88 -44.11 -20.33
CA GLU A 132 4.60 -45.24 -21.23
C GLU A 132 5.30 -45.11 -22.59
N THR A 133 5.32 -43.92 -23.17
CA THR A 133 5.75 -43.70 -24.56
C THR A 133 7.02 -42.87 -24.67
N GLY A 134 7.50 -42.30 -23.59
CA GLY A 134 8.61 -41.34 -23.62
C GLY A 134 8.31 -40.05 -24.42
N THR A 135 7.02 -39.78 -24.71
CA THR A 135 6.62 -38.63 -25.52
C THR A 135 6.74 -37.37 -24.69
N PRO A 136 7.41 -36.29 -25.18
CA PRO A 136 7.49 -35.03 -24.49
C PRO A 136 6.10 -34.40 -24.28
N ILE A 137 5.88 -33.80 -23.11
CA ILE A 137 4.66 -33.12 -22.74
C ILE A 137 4.89 -31.62 -22.99
N GLY A 138 4.32 -31.12 -24.07
CA GLY A 138 4.52 -29.76 -24.55
C GLY A 138 4.24 -28.68 -23.48
N GLY A 139 5.06 -27.64 -23.47
CA GLY A 139 4.96 -26.53 -22.54
C GLY A 139 5.51 -26.79 -21.13
N THR A 140 6.14 -27.97 -20.89
CA THR A 140 6.79 -28.26 -19.61
C THR A 140 8.28 -27.93 -19.60
N GLY A 141 8.88 -27.69 -20.74
CA GLY A 141 10.29 -27.33 -20.91
C GLY A 141 10.55 -25.81 -20.99
N THR A 142 11.82 -25.46 -20.87
CA THR A 142 12.34 -24.13 -21.18
C THR A 142 13.35 -24.27 -22.33
N TYR A 143 12.98 -23.75 -23.49
CA TYR A 143 13.76 -23.96 -24.73
C TYR A 143 14.72 -22.81 -25.04
N THR A 144 14.63 -21.71 -24.31
CA THR A 144 15.45 -20.53 -24.50
C THR A 144 15.92 -20.04 -23.16
N ASN A 145 17.22 -20.12 -22.92
CA ASN A 145 17.78 -19.51 -21.73
C ASN A 145 17.85 -17.98 -21.89
N SER A 146 17.78 -17.28 -20.78
CA SER A 146 17.77 -15.84 -20.79
C SER A 146 18.32 -15.24 -19.50
N MET A 147 18.91 -14.07 -19.60
CA MET A 147 19.31 -13.25 -18.48
C MET A 147 18.60 -11.91 -18.53
N SER A 148 18.15 -11.44 -17.37
CA SER A 148 17.63 -10.08 -17.22
C SER A 148 18.35 -9.36 -16.10
N MET A 149 18.56 -8.06 -16.31
CA MET A 149 19.08 -7.12 -15.31
C MET A 149 18.06 -6.01 -15.13
N ASN A 150 17.74 -5.69 -13.89
CA ASN A 150 16.79 -4.65 -13.52
C ASN A 150 17.44 -3.71 -12.53
N TRP A 151 17.30 -2.44 -12.79
CA TRP A 151 17.64 -1.36 -11.87
C TRP A 151 16.43 -0.48 -11.63
N SER A 152 16.21 -0.08 -10.40
CA SER A 152 15.25 0.97 -10.10
C SER A 152 15.71 1.83 -8.94
N SER A 153 15.33 3.09 -8.97
CA SER A 153 15.60 4.07 -7.93
C SER A 153 14.33 4.78 -7.52
N VAL A 154 14.12 4.88 -6.21
CA VAL A 154 13.07 5.70 -5.60
C VAL A 154 13.75 6.81 -4.83
N THR A 155 13.38 8.05 -5.10
CA THR A 155 13.77 9.21 -4.32
C THR A 155 12.52 9.86 -3.74
N ARG A 156 12.52 10.09 -2.42
CA ARG A 156 11.46 10.82 -1.73
C ARG A 156 12.06 11.91 -0.86
N MET A 157 11.62 13.12 -1.06
CA MET A 157 12.00 14.29 -0.27
C MET A 157 10.76 14.83 0.41
N LEU A 158 10.86 15.08 1.72
CA LEU A 158 9.78 15.69 2.51
C LEU A 158 10.38 16.85 3.30
N TYR A 159 9.84 18.02 3.12
CA TYR A 159 10.17 19.21 3.91
C TYR A 159 8.96 19.61 4.72
N THR A 160 9.14 19.86 6.01
CA THR A 160 8.06 20.27 6.91
C THR A 160 8.51 21.47 7.74
N GLY A 161 7.68 22.48 7.79
CA GLY A 161 7.85 23.63 8.68
C GLY A 161 6.64 23.77 9.57
N THR A 162 6.83 24.00 10.88
CA THR A 162 5.74 24.19 11.84
C THR A 162 6.03 25.32 12.81
N ILE A 163 4.96 25.98 13.25
CA ILE A 163 4.97 26.95 14.34
C ILE A 163 3.96 26.44 15.36
N LYS A 164 4.39 26.18 16.57
CA LYS A 164 3.58 25.73 17.69
C LYS A 164 3.65 26.70 18.84
N TYR A 165 2.49 27.05 19.41
CA TYR A 165 2.39 27.87 20.59
C TYR A 165 1.56 27.18 21.68
N ASP A 166 2.16 27.00 22.84
CA ASP A 166 1.54 26.44 24.04
C ASP A 166 1.32 27.56 25.06
N TRP A 167 0.07 27.76 25.48
CA TRP A 167 -0.30 28.68 26.52
C TRP A 167 -1.19 27.98 27.55
N SER A 168 -0.90 28.17 28.84
CA SER A 168 -1.68 27.57 29.91
C SER A 168 -1.73 28.46 31.14
N ASN A 169 -2.85 28.38 31.84
CA ASN A 169 -3.02 28.86 33.18
C ASN A 169 -3.76 27.80 34.03
N SER A 170 -4.24 28.15 35.23
CA SER A 170 -4.93 27.20 36.12
C SER A 170 -6.27 26.66 35.58
N ILE A 171 -6.86 27.31 34.57
CA ILE A 171 -8.19 26.99 34.07
C ILE A 171 -8.14 26.60 32.59
N HIS A 172 -7.30 27.25 31.79
CA HIS A 172 -7.24 27.13 30.37
C HIS A 172 -5.91 26.57 29.90
N ASN A 173 -5.94 25.56 29.02
CA ASN A 173 -4.78 25.08 28.27
C ASN A 173 -5.09 25.20 26.78
N ILE A 174 -4.23 25.89 26.04
CA ILE A 174 -4.36 26.09 24.58
C ILE A 174 -3.05 25.66 23.94
N THR A 175 -3.14 24.80 22.94
CA THR A 175 -2.05 24.52 22.00
C THR A 175 -2.53 24.88 20.59
N ALA A 176 -1.85 25.82 19.94
CA ALA A 176 -2.08 26.16 18.54
C ALA A 176 -0.87 25.73 17.70
N LEU A 177 -1.12 25.14 16.54
CA LEU A 177 -0.10 24.73 15.58
C LEU A 177 -0.52 25.14 14.17
N ALA A 178 0.40 25.70 13.40
CA ALA A 178 0.29 25.90 11.97
C ALA A 178 1.51 25.35 11.27
N GLY A 179 1.35 24.81 10.09
CA GLY A 179 2.46 24.21 9.37
C GLY A 179 2.24 24.08 7.88
N THR A 180 3.32 23.79 7.20
CA THR A 180 3.36 23.47 5.77
C THR A 180 4.26 22.28 5.55
N SER A 181 3.94 21.48 4.53
CA SER A 181 4.84 20.41 4.08
C SER A 181 4.86 20.33 2.55
N TYR A 182 6.01 19.92 2.03
CA TYR A 182 6.21 19.67 0.60
C TYR A 182 6.83 18.30 0.44
N GLU A 183 6.18 17.44 -0.34
CA GLU A 183 6.67 16.11 -0.71
C GLU A 183 6.96 16.04 -2.20
N HIS A 184 8.10 15.46 -2.56
CA HIS A 184 8.45 15.09 -3.92
C HIS A 184 8.86 13.63 -3.96
N TYR A 185 8.17 12.86 -4.76
CA TYR A 185 8.45 11.45 -5.03
C TYR A 185 8.84 11.27 -6.48
N LYS A 186 9.93 10.54 -6.73
CA LYS A 186 10.39 10.17 -8.07
C LYS A 186 10.78 8.68 -8.08
N TYR A 187 10.32 7.98 -9.11
CA TYR A 187 10.71 6.60 -9.41
C TYR A 187 11.30 6.55 -10.81
N GLU A 188 12.43 5.85 -10.95
CA GLU A 188 13.09 5.58 -12.22
C GLU A 188 13.40 4.09 -12.30
N ALA A 189 13.28 3.50 -13.49
CA ALA A 189 13.61 2.12 -13.74
C ALA A 189 14.29 1.93 -15.10
N LEU A 190 15.18 0.97 -15.15
CA LEU A 190 15.86 0.50 -16.35
C LEU A 190 15.94 -1.02 -16.32
N SER A 191 15.71 -1.66 -17.44
CA SER A 191 15.88 -3.10 -17.60
C SER A 191 16.63 -3.41 -18.89
N ALA A 192 17.40 -4.50 -18.86
CA ALA A 192 18.06 -5.06 -20.02
C ALA A 192 18.02 -6.59 -19.95
N GLY A 193 17.92 -7.24 -21.11
CA GLY A 193 17.90 -8.69 -21.19
C GLY A 193 18.51 -9.23 -22.48
N ARG A 194 19.04 -10.44 -22.38
CA ARG A 194 19.51 -11.23 -23.54
C ARG A 194 19.04 -12.67 -23.44
N LYS A 195 18.93 -13.32 -24.57
CA LYS A 195 18.59 -14.74 -24.73
C LYS A 195 19.73 -15.49 -25.39
N ASN A 196 19.58 -16.83 -25.44
CA ASN A 196 20.47 -17.73 -26.19
C ASN A 196 21.93 -17.65 -25.73
N PHE A 197 22.16 -17.94 -24.45
CA PHE A 197 23.50 -18.09 -23.86
C PHE A 197 24.09 -19.43 -24.26
N PRO A 198 25.38 -19.51 -24.67
CA PRO A 198 26.04 -20.75 -25.02
C PRO A 198 26.35 -21.67 -23.82
N SER A 199 26.30 -21.13 -22.58
CA SER A 199 26.56 -21.87 -21.35
C SER A 199 25.83 -21.24 -20.17
N ASP A 200 25.28 -22.09 -19.28
CA ASP A 200 24.65 -21.67 -18.02
C ASP A 200 25.67 -21.09 -17.01
N ALA A 201 26.99 -21.28 -17.25
CA ALA A 201 28.05 -20.73 -16.40
C ALA A 201 28.34 -19.25 -16.65
N LEU A 202 27.76 -18.66 -17.69
CA LEU A 202 27.98 -17.25 -18.03
C LEU A 202 27.02 -16.37 -17.23
N GLU A 203 27.57 -15.58 -16.33
CA GLU A 203 26.80 -14.63 -15.51
C GLU A 203 26.88 -13.20 -16.02
N ASP A 204 27.41 -12.94 -17.21
CA ASP A 204 27.47 -11.61 -17.83
C ASP A 204 26.45 -11.48 -18.95
N LEU A 205 25.74 -10.33 -18.99
CA LEU A 205 24.73 -10.08 -20.01
C LEU A 205 25.29 -10.18 -21.44
N ASN A 206 26.57 -9.79 -21.63
CA ASN A 206 27.25 -9.86 -22.92
C ASN A 206 27.49 -11.30 -23.41
N GLY A 207 27.38 -12.31 -22.54
CA GLY A 207 27.48 -13.73 -22.89
C GLY A 207 26.32 -14.23 -23.75
N GLY A 208 25.20 -13.51 -23.80
CA GLY A 208 24.05 -13.88 -24.66
C GLY A 208 24.19 -13.41 -26.10
N SER A 209 23.26 -13.90 -26.94
CA SER A 209 23.19 -13.57 -28.37
C SER A 209 23.12 -12.05 -28.62
N ASN A 210 23.75 -11.60 -29.70
CA ASN A 210 23.69 -10.22 -30.21
C ASN A 210 22.60 -10.02 -31.28
N ALA A 211 21.84 -11.05 -31.64
CA ALA A 211 20.76 -10.92 -32.60
C ALA A 211 19.65 -10.02 -32.04
N GLY A 212 19.15 -9.06 -32.83
CA GLY A 212 18.18 -8.07 -32.36
C GLY A 212 16.93 -8.65 -31.71
N LYS A 213 16.46 -9.83 -32.16
CA LYS A 213 15.33 -10.57 -31.58
C LYS A 213 15.60 -11.14 -30.17
N ASP A 214 16.86 -11.26 -29.78
CA ASP A 214 17.32 -11.82 -28.52
C ASP A 214 17.66 -10.73 -27.48
N LEU A 215 17.62 -9.48 -27.90
CA LEU A 215 17.87 -8.32 -27.05
C LEU A 215 16.55 -7.74 -26.55
N SER A 216 16.53 -7.32 -25.30
CA SER A 216 15.42 -6.57 -24.73
C SER A 216 15.96 -5.44 -23.85
N ASN A 217 15.29 -4.31 -23.88
CA ASN A 217 15.52 -3.21 -22.94
C ASN A 217 14.18 -2.51 -22.64
N GLY A 218 14.15 -1.82 -21.54
CA GLY A 218 13.01 -1.02 -21.15
C GLY A 218 13.40 -0.05 -20.06
N GLY A 219 12.61 0.99 -19.90
CA GLY A 219 12.82 1.96 -18.85
C GLY A 219 11.61 2.86 -18.70
N GLY A 220 11.54 3.54 -17.56
CA GLY A 220 10.45 4.46 -17.30
C GLY A 220 10.76 5.35 -16.10
N MET A 221 10.03 6.45 -16.02
CA MET A 221 10.09 7.40 -14.92
C MET A 221 8.69 7.85 -14.57
N THR A 222 8.43 7.99 -13.27
CA THR A 222 7.21 8.60 -12.78
C THR A 222 7.49 9.44 -11.56
N GLU A 223 6.77 10.56 -11.40
CA GLU A 223 6.91 11.45 -10.27
C GLU A 223 5.57 12.04 -9.84
N TYR A 224 5.50 12.45 -8.56
CA TYR A 224 4.44 13.31 -8.06
C TYR A 224 4.96 14.28 -7.00
N LYS A 225 4.19 15.34 -6.77
CA LYS A 225 4.45 16.36 -5.77
C LYS A 225 3.18 16.65 -4.99
N ILE A 226 3.33 16.85 -3.68
CA ILE A 226 2.23 17.27 -2.80
C ILE A 226 2.69 18.49 -2.00
N LEU A 227 1.90 19.53 -2.01
CA LEU A 227 2.05 20.71 -1.15
C LEU A 227 0.90 20.74 -0.17
N SER A 228 1.19 20.95 1.10
CA SER A 228 0.19 20.93 2.17
C SER A 228 0.32 22.12 3.08
N TYR A 229 -0.82 22.64 3.53
CA TYR A 229 -0.94 23.57 4.65
C TYR A 229 -1.86 22.96 5.68
N PHE A 230 -1.50 23.08 6.96
CA PHE A 230 -2.32 22.53 8.04
C PHE A 230 -2.28 23.39 9.29
N GLY A 231 -3.36 23.31 10.05
CA GLY A 231 -3.48 23.97 11.34
C GLY A 231 -4.25 23.14 12.33
N ARG A 232 -3.93 23.28 13.61
CA ARG A 232 -4.60 22.60 14.72
C ARG A 232 -4.69 23.52 15.93
N ILE A 233 -5.84 23.48 16.60
CA ILE A 233 -6.05 24.13 17.90
C ILE A 233 -6.60 23.06 18.85
N ASN A 234 -5.92 22.85 19.97
CA ASN A 234 -6.38 22.07 21.11
C ASN A 234 -6.71 23.03 22.24
N TYR A 235 -7.87 22.86 22.83
CA TYR A 235 -8.32 23.62 24.00
C TYR A 235 -8.81 22.70 25.09
N SER A 236 -8.33 22.90 26.31
CA SER A 236 -8.82 22.25 27.51
C SER A 236 -9.25 23.30 28.53
N LEU A 237 -10.48 23.18 28.98
CA LEU A 237 -11.06 24.02 30.04
C LEU A 237 -11.16 23.19 31.31
N MET A 238 -10.47 23.62 32.38
CA MET A 238 -10.43 22.98 33.70
C MET A 238 -10.05 21.49 33.66
N ASP A 239 -9.36 21.05 32.60
CA ASP A 239 -9.10 19.63 32.31
C ASP A 239 -10.36 18.75 32.21
N ARG A 240 -11.53 19.33 32.08
CA ARG A 240 -12.84 18.66 32.00
C ARG A 240 -13.40 18.68 30.56
N TYR A 241 -13.38 19.83 29.91
CA TYR A 241 -13.92 20.00 28.58
C TYR A 241 -12.77 20.13 27.59
N LEU A 242 -12.70 19.21 26.66
CA LEU A 242 -11.62 19.06 25.69
C LEU A 242 -12.19 19.34 24.30
N LEU A 243 -11.56 20.25 23.57
CA LEU A 243 -11.94 20.57 22.19
C LEU A 243 -10.71 20.54 21.31
N GLU A 244 -10.84 19.97 20.12
CA GLU A 244 -9.81 20.02 19.09
C GLU A 244 -10.44 20.38 17.75
N ALA A 245 -9.78 21.25 17.00
CA ALA A 245 -10.11 21.57 15.62
C ALA A 245 -8.85 21.46 14.76
N ASN A 246 -8.95 20.78 13.63
CA ASN A 246 -7.89 20.66 12.65
C ASN A 246 -8.42 21.06 11.27
N ILE A 247 -7.54 21.60 10.45
CA ILE A 247 -7.76 21.75 9.02
C ILE A 247 -6.48 21.40 8.28
N ARG A 248 -6.63 20.68 7.16
CA ARG A 248 -5.55 20.40 6.23
C ARG A 248 -6.01 20.68 4.80
N ALA A 249 -5.16 21.38 4.07
CA ALA A 249 -5.34 21.64 2.65
C ALA A 249 -4.14 21.01 1.90
N ASP A 250 -4.41 20.08 1.00
CA ASP A 250 -3.40 19.35 0.23
C ASP A 250 -3.59 19.58 -1.27
N ALA A 251 -2.52 19.94 -1.97
CA ALA A 251 -2.50 20.05 -3.42
C ALA A 251 -1.61 18.96 -4.02
N SER A 252 -2.18 18.10 -4.87
CA SER A 252 -1.46 17.01 -5.53
C SER A 252 -1.28 17.25 -7.02
N SER A 253 -0.07 16.97 -7.55
CA SER A 253 0.21 16.99 -8.98
C SER A 253 -0.45 15.86 -9.76
N ARG A 254 -1.06 14.87 -9.07
CA ARG A 254 -1.82 13.78 -9.71
C ARG A 254 -3.15 14.25 -10.30
N PHE A 255 -3.55 15.49 -10.02
CA PHE A 255 -4.78 16.10 -10.51
C PHE A 255 -4.50 17.29 -11.42
N TYR A 256 -5.43 17.55 -12.32
CA TYR A 256 -5.40 18.77 -13.13
C TYR A 256 -5.46 20.02 -12.24
N LYS A 257 -4.92 21.13 -12.73
CA LYS A 257 -4.69 22.37 -11.95
C LYS A 257 -5.88 22.84 -11.11
N ASP A 258 -7.11 22.67 -11.62
CA ASP A 258 -8.33 23.18 -10.99
C ASP A 258 -8.86 22.23 -9.89
N ASN A 259 -8.42 20.96 -9.86
CA ASN A 259 -8.85 19.93 -8.91
C ASN A 259 -7.74 19.48 -7.95
N ARG A 260 -6.58 20.17 -7.95
CA ARG A 260 -5.44 19.78 -7.11
C ARG A 260 -5.69 19.85 -5.62
N TRP A 261 -6.46 20.85 -5.18
CA TRP A 261 -6.67 21.13 -3.78
C TRP A 261 -7.80 20.30 -3.18
N GLY A 262 -7.48 19.56 -2.11
CA GLY A 262 -8.44 18.96 -1.20
C GLY A 262 -8.40 19.63 0.16
N TYR A 263 -9.54 19.77 0.82
CA TYR A 263 -9.69 20.41 2.14
C TYR A 263 -10.28 19.41 3.11
N PHE A 264 -9.59 19.19 4.22
CA PHE A 264 -9.89 18.11 5.16
C PHE A 264 -10.00 18.68 6.59
N PRO A 265 -11.14 19.23 6.97
CA PRO A 265 -11.41 19.65 8.34
C PRO A 265 -11.70 18.46 9.25
N SER A 266 -11.38 18.61 10.55
CA SER A 266 -11.82 17.68 11.60
C SER A 266 -12.03 18.42 12.93
N PHE A 267 -12.99 17.92 13.73
CA PHE A 267 -13.35 18.44 15.04
C PHE A 267 -13.53 17.29 16.01
N SER A 268 -13.10 17.48 17.25
CA SER A 268 -13.42 16.56 18.33
C SER A 268 -13.75 17.29 19.62
N ALA A 269 -14.64 16.69 20.41
CA ALA A 269 -15.01 17.16 21.74
C ALA A 269 -14.96 16.00 22.72
N GLY A 270 -14.49 16.28 23.92
CA GLY A 270 -14.47 15.34 25.03
C GLY A 270 -14.92 16.00 26.32
N TRP A 271 -15.71 15.27 27.10
CA TRP A 271 -16.13 15.69 28.42
C TRP A 271 -15.71 14.65 29.48
N ARG A 272 -14.86 15.04 30.39
CA ARG A 272 -14.43 14.23 31.53
C ARG A 272 -15.44 14.38 32.66
N ILE A 273 -16.54 13.64 32.61
CA ILE A 273 -17.65 13.69 33.55
C ILE A 273 -17.16 13.36 34.97
N SER A 274 -16.22 12.42 35.10
CA SER A 274 -15.64 12.04 36.40
C SER A 274 -14.93 13.19 37.14
N GLN A 275 -14.59 14.29 36.45
CA GLN A 275 -13.96 15.47 37.06
C GLN A 275 -14.99 16.51 37.57
N GLU A 276 -16.29 16.27 37.33
CA GLU A 276 -17.34 17.17 37.81
C GLU A 276 -17.60 17.03 39.29
N GLU A 277 -18.04 18.13 39.91
CA GLU A 277 -18.28 18.18 41.35
C GLU A 277 -19.31 17.15 41.83
N PHE A 278 -20.36 16.89 40.99
CA PHE A 278 -21.40 15.91 41.31
C PHE A 278 -20.91 14.45 41.28
N MET A 279 -19.76 14.18 40.63
CA MET A 279 -19.15 12.85 40.56
C MET A 279 -18.19 12.54 41.70
N LYS A 280 -17.71 13.54 42.45
CA LYS A 280 -16.67 13.38 43.49
C LYS A 280 -17.04 12.37 44.59
N ASN A 281 -18.33 12.20 44.89
CA ASN A 281 -18.80 11.27 45.92
C ASN A 281 -18.97 9.83 45.38
N ILE A 282 -18.70 9.57 44.08
CA ILE A 282 -18.86 8.26 43.47
C ILE A 282 -17.46 7.63 43.32
N SER A 283 -17.01 7.00 44.43
CA SER A 283 -15.64 6.50 44.54
C SER A 283 -15.29 5.32 43.65
N TRP A 284 -16.29 4.56 43.19
CA TRP A 284 -16.08 3.39 42.32
C TRP A 284 -15.89 3.72 40.84
N ILE A 285 -16.16 4.97 40.41
CA ILE A 285 -15.88 5.47 39.07
C ILE A 285 -14.60 6.31 39.13
N ASN A 286 -13.51 5.80 38.57
CA ASN A 286 -12.22 6.51 38.58
C ASN A 286 -12.09 7.44 37.37
N ASN A 287 -12.65 7.04 36.24
CA ASN A 287 -12.69 7.85 35.02
C ASN A 287 -14.01 7.58 34.29
N LEU A 288 -14.64 8.64 33.86
CA LEU A 288 -15.77 8.60 32.92
C LEU A 288 -15.63 9.77 31.98
N LYS A 289 -15.37 9.43 30.70
CA LYS A 289 -15.22 10.42 29.63
C LYS A 289 -16.08 10.02 28.46
N ILE A 290 -16.86 10.95 27.94
CA ILE A 290 -17.54 10.80 26.66
C ILE A 290 -16.79 11.62 25.60
N ARG A 291 -16.81 11.17 24.38
CA ARG A 291 -16.14 11.84 23.26
C ARG A 291 -16.97 11.72 21.99
N ALA A 292 -16.84 12.73 21.14
CA ALA A 292 -17.40 12.74 19.81
C ALA A 292 -16.39 13.36 18.87
N SER A 293 -16.27 12.82 17.68
CA SER A 293 -15.43 13.37 16.62
C SER A 293 -16.09 13.27 15.27
N TRP A 294 -15.75 14.22 14.43
CA TRP A 294 -16.06 14.21 13.00
C TRP A 294 -14.88 14.77 12.23
N GLY A 295 -14.56 14.15 11.11
CA GLY A 295 -13.50 14.65 10.26
C GLY A 295 -13.52 14.04 8.87
N THR A 296 -12.84 14.71 7.95
CA THR A 296 -12.65 14.26 6.59
C THR A 296 -11.17 13.98 6.31
N LEU A 297 -10.91 13.00 5.44
CA LEU A 297 -9.60 12.60 4.96
C LEU A 297 -9.64 12.46 3.44
N GLY A 298 -8.59 12.92 2.76
CA GLY A 298 -8.40 12.70 1.34
C GLY A 298 -7.59 11.44 1.06
N ASN A 299 -7.93 10.73 0.00
CA ASN A 299 -7.17 9.59 -0.51
C ASN A 299 -6.85 9.78 -2.00
N ILE A 300 -5.59 9.50 -2.36
CA ILE A 300 -5.09 9.54 -3.74
C ILE A 300 -4.40 8.24 -4.17
N ASN A 301 -4.46 7.21 -3.35
CA ASN A 301 -3.68 5.98 -3.59
C ASN A 301 -4.13 5.23 -4.86
N ASN A 302 -5.38 5.41 -5.26
CA ASN A 302 -5.96 4.79 -6.46
C ASN A 302 -5.80 5.65 -7.72
N VAL A 303 -5.08 6.79 -7.64
CA VAL A 303 -4.85 7.70 -8.77
C VAL A 303 -3.42 7.54 -9.25
N GLY A 304 -3.24 7.22 -10.51
CA GLY A 304 -1.94 7.25 -11.18
C GLY A 304 -1.40 8.68 -11.33
N ASN A 305 -0.09 8.82 -11.45
CA ASN A 305 0.54 10.15 -11.47
C ASN A 305 0.11 11.03 -12.67
N TYR A 306 -0.40 10.39 -13.73
CA TYR A 306 -0.78 11.07 -14.99
C TYR A 306 -2.18 10.64 -15.47
N ASP A 307 -3.05 10.14 -14.60
CA ASP A 307 -4.36 9.61 -14.97
C ASP A 307 -5.33 10.65 -15.53
N TYR A 308 -5.10 11.93 -15.28
CA TYR A 308 -5.91 13.00 -15.85
C TYR A 308 -5.51 13.40 -17.27
N PHE A 309 -4.33 12.92 -17.78
CA PHE A 309 -3.89 13.13 -19.16
C PHE A 309 -4.46 12.08 -20.10
N GLN A 310 -4.56 12.46 -21.36
CA GLN A 310 -4.76 11.54 -22.46
C GLN A 310 -3.48 10.72 -22.69
N ASN A 311 -3.61 9.40 -22.66
CA ASN A 311 -2.49 8.49 -22.83
C ASN A 311 -2.53 7.79 -24.19
N TYR A 312 -1.36 7.56 -24.76
CA TYR A 312 -1.20 6.90 -26.05
C TYR A 312 -0.32 5.66 -25.92
N ASN A 313 -0.73 4.57 -26.55
CA ASN A 313 0.09 3.38 -26.73
C ASN A 313 0.84 3.50 -28.05
N LEU A 314 2.17 3.33 -27.98
CA LEU A 314 3.03 3.20 -29.15
C LEU A 314 3.10 1.72 -29.56
N GLY A 315 3.30 1.44 -30.86
CA GLY A 315 3.43 0.07 -31.39
C GLY A 315 2.07 -0.59 -31.66
N SER A 316 1.02 0.20 -31.85
CA SER A 316 -0.25 -0.26 -32.43
C SER A 316 -0.12 -0.31 -33.95
N ASP A 317 0.76 -1.20 -34.43
CA ASP A 317 1.15 -1.29 -35.81
C ASP A 317 0.01 -1.81 -36.67
N TYR A 318 -0.10 -1.30 -37.93
CA TYR A 318 -1.08 -1.72 -38.90
C TYR A 318 -0.39 -2.08 -40.22
N ASN A 319 -0.90 -3.10 -40.91
CA ASN A 319 -0.37 -3.52 -42.21
C ASN A 319 -1.02 -2.73 -43.34
N PHE A 320 -0.19 -1.99 -44.08
CA PHE A 320 -0.56 -1.39 -45.37
C PHE A 320 0.28 -2.01 -46.49
N ASN A 321 -0.34 -2.62 -47.45
CA ASN A 321 0.32 -3.28 -48.60
C ASN A 321 1.41 -4.28 -48.20
N ASP A 322 1.12 -5.13 -47.21
CA ASP A 322 2.02 -6.13 -46.62
C ASP A 322 3.23 -5.54 -45.85
N GLU A 323 3.26 -4.23 -45.61
CA GLU A 323 4.26 -3.58 -44.81
C GLU A 323 3.67 -3.15 -43.45
N ALA A 324 4.37 -3.47 -42.34
CA ALA A 324 3.99 -3.04 -41.03
C ALA A 324 4.35 -1.56 -40.81
N VAL A 325 3.35 -0.70 -40.73
CA VAL A 325 3.50 0.73 -40.41
C VAL A 325 3.26 0.94 -38.92
N LYS A 326 4.19 1.66 -38.28
CA LYS A 326 4.08 1.98 -36.86
C LYS A 326 2.91 2.91 -36.60
N GLY A 327 2.05 2.52 -35.67
CA GLY A 327 0.87 3.24 -35.27
C GLY A 327 0.89 3.71 -33.82
N ILE A 328 0.05 4.68 -33.54
CA ILE A 328 -0.22 5.23 -32.20
C ILE A 328 -1.73 5.12 -31.98
N LEU A 329 -2.12 4.54 -30.85
CA LEU A 329 -3.52 4.42 -30.45
C LEU A 329 -3.75 5.15 -29.14
N GLU A 330 -4.85 5.89 -29.03
CA GLU A 330 -5.32 6.40 -27.75
C GLU A 330 -5.68 5.24 -26.83
N SER A 331 -4.99 5.14 -25.70
CA SER A 331 -5.22 4.05 -24.75
C SER A 331 -6.19 4.42 -23.65
N LYS A 332 -6.22 5.70 -23.26
CA LYS A 332 -7.08 6.23 -22.18
C LYS A 332 -7.41 7.69 -22.46
N PRO A 333 -8.69 8.07 -22.50
CA PRO A 333 -9.08 9.47 -22.68
C PRO A 333 -8.72 10.30 -21.45
N ALA A 334 -8.50 11.60 -21.65
CA ALA A 334 -8.26 12.55 -20.57
C ALA A 334 -9.48 12.66 -19.65
N ASN A 335 -9.23 12.73 -18.34
CA ASN A 335 -10.25 13.11 -17.35
C ASN A 335 -9.75 14.28 -16.50
N LEU A 336 -10.02 15.51 -16.95
CA LEU A 336 -9.63 16.73 -16.24
C LEU A 336 -10.45 16.96 -14.96
N GLY A 337 -11.58 16.25 -14.80
CA GLY A 337 -12.46 16.30 -13.63
C GLY A 337 -12.00 15.40 -12.47
N LEU A 338 -10.92 14.61 -12.68
CA LEU A 338 -10.40 13.71 -11.66
C LEU A 338 -9.97 14.47 -10.39
N GLY A 339 -10.44 14.01 -9.22
CA GLY A 339 -10.23 14.66 -7.93
C GLY A 339 -10.00 13.67 -6.79
N TRP A 340 -9.97 14.24 -5.58
CA TRP A 340 -9.73 13.49 -4.34
C TRP A 340 -10.91 12.56 -4.01
N GLU A 341 -10.61 11.31 -3.67
CA GLU A 341 -11.53 10.46 -2.92
C GLU A 341 -11.59 10.99 -1.49
N THR A 342 -12.80 11.10 -0.92
CA THR A 342 -13.02 11.66 0.41
C THR A 342 -13.63 10.63 1.36
N VAL A 343 -13.06 10.55 2.55
CA VAL A 343 -13.58 9.73 3.65
C VAL A 343 -14.04 10.66 4.76
N ALA A 344 -15.33 10.65 5.08
CA ALA A 344 -15.90 11.32 6.24
C ALA A 344 -16.18 10.31 7.36
N LEU A 345 -15.58 10.52 8.52
CA LEU A 345 -15.75 9.69 9.71
C LEU A 345 -16.44 10.47 10.81
N THR A 346 -17.50 9.90 11.37
CA THR A 346 -18.13 10.34 12.62
C THR A 346 -17.97 9.25 13.66
N ASP A 347 -17.52 9.60 14.85
CA ASP A 347 -17.24 8.66 15.92
C ASP A 347 -17.81 9.19 17.25
N PHE A 348 -18.43 8.29 18.03
CA PHE A 348 -18.92 8.53 19.38
C PHE A 348 -18.30 7.48 20.30
N GLY A 349 -17.59 7.91 21.33
CA GLY A 349 -16.88 7.01 22.22
C GLY A 349 -17.13 7.31 23.69
N VAL A 350 -16.93 6.29 24.50
CA VAL A 350 -16.94 6.36 25.96
C VAL A 350 -15.73 5.61 26.54
N ASP A 351 -15.05 6.26 27.47
CA ASP A 351 -13.94 5.70 28.25
C ASP A 351 -14.36 5.63 29.73
N ILE A 352 -14.35 4.43 30.31
CA ILE A 352 -14.79 4.20 31.69
C ILE A 352 -13.72 3.40 32.43
N ASP A 353 -13.26 3.89 33.59
CA ASP A 353 -12.41 3.14 34.50
C ASP A 353 -13.12 3.02 35.87
N LEU A 354 -13.21 1.80 36.37
CA LEU A 354 -13.97 1.45 37.56
C LEU A 354 -13.10 0.70 38.61
N PHE A 355 -13.51 0.78 39.86
CA PHE A 355 -12.97 -0.03 40.97
C PHE A 355 -11.45 0.09 41.11
N ASP A 356 -10.95 1.31 41.32
CA ASP A 356 -9.52 1.64 41.38
C ASP A 356 -8.75 1.21 40.12
N ASN A 357 -9.34 1.49 38.96
CA ASN A 357 -8.82 1.14 37.59
C ASN A 357 -8.65 -0.38 37.38
N LYS A 358 -9.34 -1.22 38.15
CA LYS A 358 -9.34 -2.68 37.92
C LYS A 358 -10.09 -3.06 36.67
N LEU A 359 -11.16 -2.34 36.32
CA LEU A 359 -11.93 -2.57 35.11
C LEU A 359 -11.92 -1.33 34.25
N SER A 360 -11.38 -1.45 33.03
CA SER A 360 -11.39 -0.41 32.03
C SER A 360 -12.26 -0.86 30.84
N ILE A 361 -13.15 0.02 30.39
CA ILE A 361 -14.04 -0.18 29.26
C ILE A 361 -13.83 0.98 28.29
N VAL A 362 -13.55 0.68 27.04
CA VAL A 362 -13.54 1.64 25.91
C VAL A 362 -14.52 1.14 24.89
N ALA A 363 -15.48 1.96 24.51
CA ALA A 363 -16.47 1.60 23.51
C ALA A 363 -16.68 2.74 22.51
N ASP A 364 -16.78 2.38 21.24
CA ASP A 364 -16.91 3.29 20.12
C ASP A 364 -18.01 2.86 19.17
N TYR A 365 -18.76 3.81 18.64
CA TYR A 365 -19.65 3.64 17.52
C TYR A 365 -19.27 4.63 16.43
N TYR A 366 -18.98 4.09 15.23
CA TYR A 366 -18.55 4.91 14.11
C TYR A 366 -19.45 4.78 12.87
N ILE A 367 -19.45 5.86 12.11
CA ILE A 367 -20.04 5.95 10.79
C ILE A 367 -18.97 6.50 9.85
N LYS A 368 -18.56 5.71 8.87
CA LYS A 368 -17.57 6.07 7.86
C LYS A 368 -18.23 6.10 6.48
N ASN A 369 -18.26 7.26 5.86
CA ASN A 369 -18.73 7.44 4.50
C ASN A 369 -17.55 7.71 3.59
N THR A 370 -17.32 6.86 2.61
CA THR A 370 -16.32 7.08 1.54
C THR A 370 -17.08 7.52 0.30
N SER A 371 -16.75 8.67 -0.24
CA SER A 371 -17.33 9.25 -1.44
C SER A 371 -16.28 9.52 -2.49
N ASP A 372 -16.73 9.75 -3.72
CA ASP A 372 -15.86 10.05 -4.86
C ASP A 372 -14.82 8.94 -5.11
N ILE A 373 -15.20 7.68 -4.82
CA ILE A 373 -14.35 6.52 -5.04
C ILE A 373 -14.06 6.40 -6.53
N LEU A 374 -12.78 6.21 -6.84
CA LEU A 374 -12.33 6.04 -8.21
C LEU A 374 -12.71 4.66 -8.74
N LEU A 375 -13.58 4.64 -9.71
CA LEU A 375 -14.00 3.46 -10.44
C LEU A 375 -13.74 3.65 -11.93
N GLY A 376 -13.39 2.55 -12.63
CA GLY A 376 -13.36 2.53 -14.08
C GLY A 376 -14.79 2.57 -14.63
N TYR A 377 -15.10 3.55 -15.45
CA TYR A 377 -16.38 3.63 -16.14
C TYR A 377 -16.32 2.84 -17.44
N ASN A 378 -17.16 1.82 -17.56
CA ASN A 378 -17.21 1.00 -18.76
C ASN A 378 -17.70 1.85 -19.96
N VAL A 379 -16.86 1.97 -20.97
CA VAL A 379 -17.22 2.61 -22.25
C VAL A 379 -17.59 1.53 -23.25
N PRO A 380 -18.56 1.79 -24.15
CA PRO A 380 -18.91 0.85 -25.20
C PRO A 380 -17.70 0.50 -26.07
N VAL A 381 -17.58 -0.76 -26.47
CA VAL A 381 -16.44 -1.27 -27.27
C VAL A 381 -16.32 -0.54 -28.61
N GLU A 382 -17.43 -0.05 -29.14
CA GLU A 382 -17.55 0.69 -30.39
C GLU A 382 -16.77 2.02 -30.38
N THR A 383 -16.44 2.55 -29.18
CA THR A 383 -15.62 3.75 -29.06
C THR A 383 -14.15 3.51 -29.42
N GLY A 384 -13.71 2.25 -29.50
CA GLY A 384 -12.30 1.89 -29.69
C GLY A 384 -11.40 2.17 -28.50
N ILE A 385 -11.95 2.61 -27.34
CA ILE A 385 -11.22 2.87 -26.13
C ILE A 385 -10.95 1.54 -25.43
N TRP A 386 -9.65 1.21 -25.26
CA TRP A 386 -9.25 -0.06 -24.68
C TRP A 386 -9.31 -0.09 -23.15
N SER A 387 -9.09 1.04 -22.49
CA SER A 387 -9.09 1.15 -21.04
C SER A 387 -10.15 2.13 -20.55
N ALA A 388 -10.99 1.69 -19.62
CA ALA A 388 -12.00 2.52 -19.00
C ALA A 388 -11.33 3.73 -18.28
N PRO A 389 -11.78 4.97 -18.51
CA PRO A 389 -11.31 6.12 -17.74
C PRO A 389 -11.74 5.99 -16.28
N SER A 390 -10.86 6.36 -15.36
CA SER A 390 -11.23 6.45 -13.95
C SER A 390 -12.08 7.67 -13.70
N GLN A 391 -13.15 7.54 -12.91
CA GLN A 391 -14.05 8.62 -12.50
C GLN A 391 -14.33 8.55 -11.01
N ASN A 392 -14.59 9.70 -10.39
CA ASN A 392 -14.96 9.81 -8.98
C ASN A 392 -16.49 9.61 -8.82
N ILE A 393 -16.94 8.36 -8.77
CA ILE A 393 -18.38 8.02 -8.86
C ILE A 393 -18.90 7.12 -7.75
N GLY A 394 -18.05 6.41 -7.03
CA GLY A 394 -18.50 5.42 -6.05
C GLY A 394 -18.75 6.02 -4.66
N LYS A 395 -19.78 5.52 -3.95
CA LYS A 395 -20.00 5.82 -2.53
C LYS A 395 -20.23 4.54 -1.72
N VAL A 396 -19.57 4.47 -0.58
CA VAL A 396 -19.64 3.33 0.35
C VAL A 396 -19.80 3.83 1.77
N LYS A 397 -20.69 3.19 2.52
CA LYS A 397 -20.89 3.46 3.94
C LYS A 397 -20.46 2.26 4.78
N ASN A 398 -19.70 2.52 5.83
CA ASN A 398 -19.37 1.56 6.88
C ASN A 398 -19.93 2.07 8.20
N THR A 399 -20.55 1.18 8.98
CA THR A 399 -20.96 1.46 10.36
C THR A 399 -20.49 0.32 11.24
N GLY A 400 -19.98 0.64 12.41
CA GLY A 400 -19.47 -0.37 13.30
C GLY A 400 -19.53 0.05 14.77
N PHE A 401 -19.41 -0.96 15.60
CA PHE A 401 -19.27 -0.83 17.05
C PHE A 401 -18.03 -1.60 17.45
N GLU A 402 -17.21 -0.97 18.30
CA GLU A 402 -16.01 -1.57 18.86
C GLU A 402 -16.03 -1.43 20.36
N MET A 403 -15.60 -2.46 21.09
CA MET A 403 -15.48 -2.42 22.54
C MET A 403 -14.25 -3.21 22.97
N ALA A 404 -13.48 -2.61 23.87
CA ALA A 404 -12.40 -3.25 24.58
C ALA A 404 -12.69 -3.22 26.09
N LEU A 405 -12.53 -4.36 26.76
CA LEU A 405 -12.70 -4.53 28.17
C LEU A 405 -11.41 -5.10 28.74
N THR A 406 -10.82 -4.40 29.71
CA THR A 406 -9.59 -4.81 30.37
C THR A 406 -9.83 -4.94 31.87
N TYR A 407 -9.58 -6.12 32.42
CA TYR A 407 -9.61 -6.37 33.84
C TYR A 407 -8.19 -6.58 34.38
N ARG A 408 -7.87 -5.88 35.46
CA ARG A 408 -6.58 -5.97 36.19
C ARG A 408 -6.83 -6.48 37.59
N GLY A 409 -6.18 -7.56 37.97
CA GLY A 409 -6.33 -8.19 39.26
C GLY A 409 -4.99 -8.67 39.82
N ASN A 410 -5.03 -9.02 41.13
CA ASN A 410 -3.92 -9.67 41.79
C ASN A 410 -4.42 -10.80 42.72
N VAL A 411 -3.64 -11.86 42.81
CA VAL A 411 -3.86 -12.98 43.72
C VAL A 411 -2.53 -13.24 44.43
N GLY A 412 -2.41 -12.81 45.68
CA GLY A 412 -1.12 -12.75 46.36
C GLY A 412 -0.15 -11.84 45.58
N ASP A 413 1.02 -12.35 45.23
CA ASP A 413 2.05 -11.62 44.49
C ASP A 413 1.84 -11.66 42.99
N LEU A 414 0.94 -12.51 42.49
CA LEU A 414 0.63 -12.63 41.05
C LEU A 414 -0.26 -11.47 40.61
N LYS A 415 0.25 -10.61 39.71
CA LYS A 415 -0.53 -9.57 39.02
C LYS A 415 -0.90 -10.07 37.65
N TYR A 416 -2.16 -9.91 37.26
CA TYR A 416 -2.62 -10.34 35.95
C TYR A 416 -3.50 -9.27 35.28
N THR A 417 -3.48 -9.27 33.97
CA THR A 417 -4.34 -8.42 33.14
C THR A 417 -4.99 -9.30 32.06
N VAL A 418 -6.32 -9.21 31.97
CA VAL A 418 -7.10 -9.90 30.95
C VAL A 418 -7.78 -8.84 30.11
N THR A 419 -7.60 -8.91 28.79
CA THR A 419 -8.24 -8.00 27.84
C THR A 419 -9.04 -8.82 26.83
N GLY A 420 -10.31 -8.44 26.65
CA GLY A 420 -11.19 -8.92 25.59
C GLY A 420 -11.61 -7.76 24.71
N ASN A 421 -11.72 -7.99 23.41
CA ASN A 421 -12.25 -7.00 22.49
C ASN A 421 -13.28 -7.64 21.54
N ILE A 422 -14.23 -6.82 21.09
CA ILE A 422 -15.20 -7.17 20.07
C ILE A 422 -15.31 -5.99 19.10
N ALA A 423 -15.36 -6.30 17.82
CA ALA A 423 -15.60 -5.32 16.76
C ALA A 423 -16.64 -5.86 15.79
N THR A 424 -17.57 -5.00 15.39
CA THR A 424 -18.53 -5.28 14.33
C THR A 424 -18.38 -4.23 13.24
N ASN A 425 -18.52 -4.65 11.99
CA ASN A 425 -18.54 -3.74 10.85
C ASN A 425 -19.60 -4.19 9.85
N LYS A 426 -20.43 -3.26 9.44
CA LYS A 426 -21.39 -3.44 8.36
C LYS A 426 -21.08 -2.44 7.27
N ASN A 427 -20.75 -2.90 6.07
CA ASN A 427 -20.54 -2.04 4.92
C ASN A 427 -21.71 -2.15 3.93
N LYS A 428 -21.89 -1.10 3.15
CA LYS A 428 -22.94 -1.00 2.14
C LYS A 428 -22.45 -0.12 0.98
N VAL A 429 -22.62 -0.59 -0.25
CA VAL A 429 -22.49 0.24 -1.44
C VAL A 429 -23.71 1.17 -1.48
N VAL A 430 -23.47 2.48 -1.50
CA VAL A 430 -24.54 3.48 -1.43
C VAL A 430 -24.91 3.98 -2.81
N ASP A 431 -23.91 4.15 -3.69
CA ASP A 431 -24.11 4.78 -5.00
C ASP A 431 -22.98 4.31 -5.95
N LEU A 432 -23.34 3.94 -7.15
CA LEU A 432 -22.44 3.60 -8.26
C LEU A 432 -22.64 4.55 -9.46
N ALA A 433 -23.24 5.71 -9.22
CA ALA A 433 -23.55 6.75 -10.22
C ALA A 433 -24.39 6.24 -11.40
N GLY A 434 -25.37 5.36 -11.12
CA GLY A 434 -26.24 4.78 -12.14
C GLY A 434 -25.56 3.79 -13.08
N SER A 435 -24.33 3.35 -12.76
CA SER A 435 -23.71 2.24 -13.48
C SER A 435 -24.39 0.92 -13.11
N ASP A 436 -24.38 -0.02 -14.08
CA ASP A 436 -24.82 -1.39 -13.84
C ASP A 436 -23.98 -2.06 -12.74
N ASP A 437 -24.48 -3.20 -12.26
CA ASP A 437 -23.74 -4.05 -11.33
C ASP A 437 -22.31 -4.33 -11.83
N ILE A 438 -21.32 -4.08 -10.98
CA ILE A 438 -19.93 -4.37 -11.32
C ILE A 438 -19.61 -5.79 -10.86
N ILE A 439 -19.32 -6.66 -11.81
CA ILE A 439 -18.91 -8.05 -11.54
C ILE A 439 -17.40 -8.15 -11.71
N SER A 440 -16.69 -8.44 -10.62
CA SER A 440 -15.25 -8.67 -10.64
C SER A 440 -14.93 -10.17 -10.58
N ASN A 441 -14.03 -10.62 -11.42
CA ASN A 441 -13.55 -12.00 -11.42
C ASN A 441 -12.44 -12.15 -10.37
N GLY A 442 -12.72 -12.85 -9.28
CA GLY A 442 -11.79 -13.11 -8.19
C GLY A 442 -10.85 -14.30 -8.43
N GLY A 443 -10.34 -14.45 -9.64
CA GLY A 443 -9.47 -15.59 -9.99
C GLY A 443 -10.22 -16.93 -10.07
N GLY A 444 -10.42 -17.47 -11.25
CA GLY A 444 -11.11 -18.75 -11.46
C GLY A 444 -12.64 -18.62 -11.49
N LYS A 445 -13.34 -19.44 -10.70
CA LYS A 445 -14.82 -19.58 -10.76
C LYS A 445 -15.57 -18.65 -9.78
N ILE A 446 -14.85 -17.91 -8.93
CA ILE A 446 -15.46 -17.05 -7.93
C ILE A 446 -15.65 -15.65 -8.54
N ARG A 447 -16.86 -15.12 -8.44
CA ARG A 447 -17.20 -13.77 -8.86
C ARG A 447 -17.65 -12.95 -7.66
N PHE A 448 -17.28 -11.68 -7.65
CA PHE A 448 -17.71 -10.71 -6.65
C PHE A 448 -18.65 -9.71 -7.29
N LEU A 449 -19.70 -9.38 -6.57
CA LEU A 449 -20.72 -8.42 -6.98
C LEU A 449 -20.54 -7.12 -6.20
N PHE A 450 -20.59 -6.01 -6.92
CA PHE A 450 -20.72 -4.66 -6.37
C PHE A 450 -22.04 -4.11 -6.90
N ARG A 451 -23.02 -4.03 -6.02
CA ARG A 451 -24.38 -3.57 -6.29
C ARG A 451 -24.81 -2.56 -5.25
N GLU A 452 -25.55 -1.54 -5.66
CA GLU A 452 -26.14 -0.59 -4.72
C GLU A 452 -27.07 -1.31 -3.73
N GLY A 453 -26.92 -0.98 -2.47
CA GLY A 453 -27.67 -1.59 -1.39
C GLY A 453 -27.03 -2.82 -0.75
N GLU A 454 -26.08 -3.46 -1.41
CA GLU A 454 -25.40 -4.68 -0.97
C GLU A 454 -24.05 -4.41 -0.29
N THR A 455 -23.52 -5.46 0.34
CA THR A 455 -22.16 -5.44 0.90
C THR A 455 -21.11 -5.51 -0.21
N ILE A 456 -20.01 -4.77 -0.08
CA ILE A 456 -18.90 -4.83 -1.02
C ILE A 456 -18.36 -6.26 -1.12
N GLY A 457 -18.25 -6.76 -2.34
CA GLY A 457 -17.65 -8.06 -2.60
C GLY A 457 -18.55 -9.22 -2.17
N SER A 458 -19.84 -9.05 -2.20
CA SER A 458 -20.79 -10.16 -2.07
C SER A 458 -20.52 -11.20 -3.15
N PHE A 459 -20.68 -12.49 -2.83
CA PHE A 459 -20.54 -13.55 -3.83
C PHE A 459 -21.70 -13.47 -4.83
N TYR A 460 -21.34 -13.67 -6.12
CA TYR A 460 -22.29 -13.69 -7.24
C TYR A 460 -22.54 -15.13 -7.70
#